data_ad825f95a5c4d5e30e2c4d8a43a43dd5
#
_entry.id   ad825f95a5c4d5e30e2c4d8a43a43dd5
#
_cell.length_a   1.000
_cell.length_b   1.000
_cell.length_c   1.000
_cell.angle_alpha   90.00
_cell.angle_beta   90.00
_cell.angle_gamma   90.00
#
_symmetry.space_group_name_H-M   'P 1'
#
loop_
_entity.id
_entity.type
_entity.pdbx_description
1 polymer ?
#
loop_
_entity_poly.entity_id
_entity_poly.type
_entity_poly.pdbx_seq_one_letter_code
_entity_poly.pdbx_strand_id
1 'polypeptide(L)'
;MLSLLPPTQIGNTSTTTLFITLLLVDIQAKLAEGKGVGFARWAKQHNLKEMSRTLVFLQENKIGGIEEMQERVDAATARYHELGDSIKASEKRLTEIAVLKAHIINYAKTRPVYDAYRKTGYSKRFLETHRTEITLHKAAKAAFDEANLKTLPKVKELDAEYSKRLTEKKARYPDYRKAKEEMQELLRAKKNVELFFAEEKSGAEKMKSR
;
A
#
# COMPACT_ATOMS: atom_id res chain seq x y z
N MET A 1 -15.09 16.82 -20.14
CA MET A 1 -14.08 15.75 -20.27
C MET A 1 -13.21 15.77 -19.02
N LEU A 2 -13.49 14.93 -18.05
CA LEU A 2 -12.65 14.75 -16.87
C LEU A 2 -11.74 13.57 -17.18
N SER A 3 -10.47 13.89 -17.41
CA SER A 3 -9.38 12.92 -17.58
C SER A 3 -9.25 12.09 -16.30
N LEU A 4 -9.57 10.81 -16.38
CA LEU A 4 -9.25 9.81 -15.40
C LEU A 4 -7.72 9.61 -15.43
N LEU A 5 -7.02 10.19 -14.48
CA LEU A 5 -5.62 9.84 -14.23
C LEU A 5 -5.56 8.37 -13.81
N PRO A 6 -4.68 7.56 -14.43
CA PRO A 6 -4.49 6.18 -14.03
C PRO A 6 -3.95 6.10 -12.60
N PRO A 7 -4.21 5.00 -11.86
CA PRO A 7 -3.63 4.81 -10.54
C PRO A 7 -2.11 4.80 -10.68
N THR A 8 -1.46 5.76 -10.01
CA THR A 8 -0.01 5.82 -9.91
C THR A 8 0.46 4.52 -9.26
N GLN A 9 1.02 3.64 -10.06
CA GLN A 9 1.83 2.51 -9.61
C GLN A 9 3.01 3.11 -8.84
N ILE A 10 2.91 3.15 -7.50
CA ILE A 10 4.02 3.53 -6.64
C ILE A 10 5.03 2.39 -6.76
N GLY A 11 6.01 2.58 -7.63
CA GLY A 11 7.11 1.64 -7.85
C GLY A 11 7.84 1.36 -6.54
N ASN A 12 7.68 0.14 -6.06
CA ASN A 12 8.24 -0.40 -4.82
C ASN A 12 9.77 -0.64 -4.91
N THR A 13 10.38 -0.34 -6.05
CA THR A 13 11.78 -0.70 -6.34
C THR A 13 12.82 0.22 -5.68
N SER A 14 12.53 1.51 -5.53
CA SER A 14 13.51 2.47 -5.01
C SER A 14 13.73 2.34 -3.50
N THR A 15 12.67 2.05 -2.74
CA THR A 15 12.73 1.93 -1.28
C THR A 15 13.44 0.65 -0.83
N THR A 16 13.22 -0.47 -1.54
CA THR A 16 13.88 -1.75 -1.24
C THR A 16 15.39 -1.66 -1.52
N THR A 17 15.79 -0.98 -2.58
CA THR A 17 17.22 -0.80 -2.92
C THR A 17 17.94 0.07 -1.89
N LEU A 18 17.33 1.17 -1.42
CA LEU A 18 17.86 2.02 -0.35
C LEU A 18 17.98 1.27 0.98
N PHE A 19 16.98 0.44 1.33
CA PHE A 19 16.99 -0.37 2.54
C PHE A 19 18.16 -1.37 2.57
N ILE A 20 18.42 -2.06 1.45
CA ILE A 20 19.53 -3.01 1.33
C ILE A 20 20.89 -2.30 1.44
N THR A 21 21.02 -1.08 0.93
CA THR A 21 22.28 -0.32 0.96
C THR A 21 22.67 0.14 2.37
N LEU A 22 21.71 0.21 3.31
CA LEU A 22 21.91 0.68 4.69
C LEU A 22 22.07 -0.46 5.72
N LEU A 23 22.09 -1.73 5.29
CA LEU A 23 22.35 -2.88 6.17
C LEU A 23 23.84 -3.16 6.29
N LEU A 24 24.23 -3.81 7.40
CA LEU A 24 25.58 -4.36 7.54
C LEU A 24 25.82 -5.41 6.46
N VAL A 25 27.04 -5.42 5.94
CA VAL A 25 27.47 -6.36 4.89
C VAL A 25 28.22 -7.52 5.55
N ASP A 26 27.79 -8.75 5.31
CA ASP A 26 28.56 -9.93 5.65
C ASP A 26 29.81 -10.01 4.76
N ILE A 27 30.94 -9.57 5.33
CA ILE A 27 32.22 -9.47 4.62
C ILE A 27 32.75 -10.86 4.27
N GLN A 28 32.58 -11.85 5.15
CA GLN A 28 33.09 -13.21 4.94
C GLN A 28 32.34 -13.92 3.82
N ALA A 29 31.01 -13.83 3.84
CA ALA A 29 30.19 -14.37 2.76
C ALA A 29 30.55 -13.73 1.40
N LYS A 30 30.75 -12.42 1.36
CA LYS A 30 31.10 -11.70 0.12
C LYS A 30 32.51 -12.00 -0.38
N LEU A 31 33.47 -12.25 0.50
CA LEU A 31 34.79 -12.72 0.12
C LEU A 31 34.75 -14.15 -0.46
N ALA A 32 33.93 -15.02 0.12
CA ALA A 32 33.69 -16.36 -0.41
C ALA A 32 33.03 -16.34 -1.80
N GLU A 33 32.23 -15.33 -2.10
CA GLU A 33 31.65 -15.06 -3.44
C GLU A 33 32.69 -14.49 -4.44
N GLY A 34 33.97 -14.35 -4.06
CA GLY A 34 35.05 -13.86 -4.94
C GLY A 34 35.20 -12.33 -4.95
N LYS A 35 34.60 -11.59 -4.02
CA LYS A 35 34.85 -10.14 -3.90
C LYS A 35 36.25 -9.88 -3.37
N GLY A 36 37.00 -8.96 -4.04
CA GLY A 36 38.39 -8.69 -3.74
C GLY A 36 38.61 -7.87 -2.45
N VAL A 37 39.91 -7.71 -2.08
CA VAL A 37 40.36 -7.00 -0.87
C VAL A 37 39.87 -5.53 -0.82
N GLY A 38 39.73 -4.88 -1.96
CA GLY A 38 39.19 -3.52 -2.05
C GLY A 38 37.73 -3.45 -1.55
N PHE A 39 36.92 -4.44 -1.90
CA PHE A 39 35.56 -4.56 -1.40
C PHE A 39 35.52 -4.78 0.12
N ALA A 40 36.40 -5.65 0.64
CA ALA A 40 36.45 -5.91 2.08
C ALA A 40 36.81 -4.63 2.89
N ARG A 41 37.72 -3.80 2.37
CA ARG A 41 38.08 -2.50 3.01
C ARG A 41 36.88 -1.55 3.01
N TRP A 42 36.19 -1.41 1.89
CA TRP A 42 34.99 -0.60 1.78
C TRP A 42 33.88 -1.09 2.73
N ALA A 43 33.63 -2.41 2.76
CA ALA A 43 32.59 -3.01 3.59
C ALA A 43 32.86 -2.82 5.09
N LYS A 44 34.12 -2.88 5.54
CA LYS A 44 34.50 -2.55 6.93
C LYS A 44 34.14 -1.11 7.30
N GLN A 45 34.45 -0.15 6.43
CA GLN A 45 34.11 1.25 6.67
C GLN A 45 32.59 1.48 6.65
N HIS A 46 31.91 0.81 5.73
CA HIS A 46 30.45 0.85 5.63
C HIS A 46 29.80 0.29 6.91
N ASN A 47 30.21 -0.89 7.36
CA ASN A 47 29.69 -1.54 8.55
C ASN A 47 29.92 -0.69 9.81
N LEU A 48 31.11 -0.09 9.95
CA LEU A 48 31.41 0.79 11.08
C LEU A 48 30.48 2.01 11.11
N LYS A 49 30.25 2.62 9.95
CA LYS A 49 29.35 3.76 9.81
C LYS A 49 27.89 3.40 10.11
N GLU A 50 27.41 2.27 9.58
CA GLU A 50 26.04 1.82 9.82
C GLU A 50 25.82 1.36 11.26
N MET A 51 26.82 0.71 11.88
CA MET A 51 26.73 0.36 13.29
C MET A 51 26.71 1.60 14.18
N SER A 52 27.54 2.60 13.90
CA SER A 52 27.50 3.87 14.63
C SER A 52 26.13 4.54 14.54
N ARG A 53 25.53 4.60 13.34
CA ARG A 53 24.16 5.11 13.15
C ARG A 53 23.12 4.32 13.93
N THR A 54 23.25 2.99 13.92
CA THR A 54 22.35 2.11 14.66
C THR A 54 22.44 2.38 16.16
N LEU A 55 23.64 2.53 16.72
CA LEU A 55 23.83 2.83 18.12
C LEU A 55 23.24 4.20 18.51
N VAL A 56 23.47 5.24 17.70
CA VAL A 56 22.87 6.56 17.91
C VAL A 56 21.35 6.46 17.89
N PHE A 57 20.77 5.77 16.91
CA PHE A 57 19.33 5.55 16.81
C PHE A 57 18.77 4.85 18.07
N LEU A 58 19.42 3.78 18.55
CA LEU A 58 19.00 3.06 19.75
C LEU A 58 19.03 3.96 20.98
N GLN A 59 20.09 4.76 21.11
CA GLN A 59 20.27 5.68 22.23
C GLN A 59 19.21 6.79 22.21
N GLU A 60 18.99 7.44 21.06
CA GLU A 60 17.99 8.49 20.90
C GLU A 60 16.57 7.99 21.17
N ASN A 61 16.27 6.76 20.76
CA ASN A 61 14.98 6.11 20.99
C ASN A 61 14.92 5.36 22.34
N LYS A 62 15.97 5.38 23.16
CA LYS A 62 16.05 4.73 24.48
C LYS A 62 15.73 3.24 24.42
N ILE A 63 16.20 2.55 23.38
CA ILE A 63 16.02 1.10 23.23
C ILE A 63 17.18 0.40 23.92
N GLY A 64 16.91 -0.23 25.08
CA GLY A 64 17.92 -0.82 25.94
C GLY A 64 18.15 -2.33 25.74
N GLY A 65 17.32 -3.01 24.96
CA GLY A 65 17.41 -4.48 24.79
C GLY A 65 16.73 -4.99 23.53
N ILE A 66 16.99 -6.28 23.24
CA ILE A 66 16.45 -6.96 22.06
C ILE A 66 14.93 -7.14 22.17
N GLU A 67 14.43 -7.44 23.35
CA GLU A 67 13.01 -7.62 23.63
C GLU A 67 12.26 -6.31 23.38
N GLU A 68 12.74 -5.20 23.94
CA GLU A 68 12.16 -3.87 23.74
C GLU A 68 12.20 -3.47 22.25
N MET A 69 13.29 -3.77 21.57
CA MET A 69 13.40 -3.54 20.13
C MET A 69 12.35 -4.32 19.36
N GLN A 70 12.14 -5.60 19.70
CA GLN A 70 11.12 -6.42 19.06
C GLN A 70 9.72 -5.85 19.26
N GLU A 71 9.37 -5.47 20.49
CA GLU A 71 8.08 -4.86 20.81
C GLU A 71 7.84 -3.58 19.99
N ARG A 72 8.87 -2.74 19.86
CA ARG A 72 8.76 -1.51 19.06
C ARG A 72 8.61 -1.79 17.57
N VAL A 73 9.33 -2.77 17.04
CA VAL A 73 9.19 -3.22 15.64
C VAL A 73 7.76 -3.70 15.39
N ASP A 74 7.23 -4.52 16.31
CA ASP A 74 5.88 -5.09 16.17
C ASP A 74 4.81 -3.98 16.24
N ALA A 75 4.95 -3.06 17.20
CA ALA A 75 4.04 -1.92 17.33
C ALA A 75 4.06 -0.99 16.10
N ALA A 76 5.26 -0.64 15.61
CA ALA A 76 5.40 0.20 14.42
C ALA A 76 4.86 -0.49 13.16
N THR A 77 5.09 -1.80 13.03
CA THR A 77 4.59 -2.62 11.93
C THR A 77 3.05 -2.69 11.96
N ALA A 78 2.47 -2.94 13.12
CA ALA A 78 1.02 -2.97 13.30
C ALA A 78 0.40 -1.61 12.93
N ARG A 79 0.96 -0.51 13.42
CA ARG A 79 0.50 0.85 13.09
C ARG A 79 0.58 1.16 11.58
N TYR A 80 1.68 0.77 10.93
CA TYR A 80 1.83 0.94 9.49
C TYR A 80 0.75 0.17 8.71
N HIS A 81 0.48 -1.09 9.09
CA HIS A 81 -0.55 -1.90 8.46
C HIS A 81 -1.95 -1.35 8.70
N GLU A 82 -2.29 -0.95 9.93
CA GLU A 82 -3.57 -0.35 10.27
C GLU A 82 -3.88 0.89 9.41
N LEU A 83 -2.92 1.81 9.32
CA LEU A 83 -3.05 3.00 8.48
C LEU A 83 -3.18 2.65 7.00
N GLY A 84 -2.39 1.67 6.53
CA GLY A 84 -2.44 1.17 5.15
C GLY A 84 -3.79 0.56 4.80
N ASP A 85 -4.34 -0.26 5.66
CA ASP A 85 -5.62 -0.92 5.45
C ASP A 85 -6.79 0.08 5.53
N SER A 86 -6.71 1.07 6.40
CA SER A 86 -7.66 2.18 6.46
C SER A 86 -7.68 3.00 5.16
N ILE A 87 -6.49 3.26 4.56
CA ILE A 87 -6.38 3.95 3.27
C ILE A 87 -6.97 3.09 2.15
N LYS A 88 -6.63 1.79 2.08
CA LYS A 88 -7.16 0.85 1.09
C LYS A 88 -8.68 0.71 1.17
N ALA A 89 -9.23 0.62 2.39
CA ALA A 89 -10.67 0.57 2.61
C ALA A 89 -11.36 1.85 2.09
N SER A 90 -10.75 3.01 2.32
CA SER A 90 -11.23 4.29 1.80
C SER A 90 -11.19 4.33 0.27
N GLU A 91 -10.11 3.84 -0.36
CA GLU A 91 -9.96 3.75 -1.83
C GLU A 91 -10.99 2.84 -2.46
N LYS A 92 -11.20 1.66 -1.87
CA LYS A 92 -12.23 0.72 -2.32
C LYS A 92 -13.60 1.39 -2.30
N ARG A 93 -13.96 2.03 -1.17
CA ARG A 93 -15.25 2.70 -1.04
C ARG A 93 -15.42 3.88 -2.02
N LEU A 94 -14.37 4.67 -2.26
CA LEU A 94 -14.39 5.74 -3.27
C LEU A 94 -14.66 5.20 -4.68
N THR A 95 -14.08 4.06 -5.03
CA THR A 95 -14.34 3.37 -6.30
C THR A 95 -15.79 2.87 -6.39
N GLU A 96 -16.29 2.23 -5.33
CA GLU A 96 -17.68 1.77 -5.27
C GLU A 96 -18.68 2.93 -5.45
N ILE A 97 -18.46 4.05 -4.77
CA ILE A 97 -19.29 5.26 -4.90
C ILE A 97 -19.26 5.78 -6.35
N ALA A 98 -18.09 5.84 -6.97
CA ALA A 98 -17.96 6.32 -8.35
C ALA A 98 -18.70 5.44 -9.34
N VAL A 99 -18.58 4.11 -9.19
CA VAL A 99 -19.29 3.13 -10.04
C VAL A 99 -20.80 3.20 -9.82
N LEU A 100 -21.26 3.21 -8.56
CA LEU A 100 -22.68 3.31 -8.24
C LEU A 100 -23.30 4.60 -8.78
N LYS A 101 -22.61 5.72 -8.62
CA LYS A 101 -23.04 7.00 -9.17
C LYS A 101 -23.19 6.96 -10.68
N ALA A 102 -22.23 6.34 -11.40
CA ALA A 102 -22.32 6.16 -12.84
C ALA A 102 -23.54 5.33 -13.24
N HIS A 103 -23.83 4.25 -12.53
CA HIS A 103 -25.03 3.43 -12.76
C HIS A 103 -26.33 4.20 -12.51
N ILE A 104 -26.41 4.99 -11.43
CA ILE A 104 -27.60 5.81 -11.13
C ILE A 104 -27.85 6.83 -12.24
N ILE A 105 -26.80 7.52 -12.71
CA ILE A 105 -26.90 8.50 -13.78
C ILE A 105 -27.33 7.84 -15.10
N ASN A 106 -26.71 6.69 -15.46
CA ASN A 106 -27.05 5.95 -16.66
C ASN A 106 -28.50 5.44 -16.59
N TYR A 107 -28.93 4.90 -15.46
CA TYR A 107 -30.30 4.43 -15.26
C TYR A 107 -31.32 5.56 -15.47
N ALA A 108 -31.09 6.72 -14.87
CA ALA A 108 -31.97 7.88 -15.02
C ALA A 108 -32.04 8.37 -16.47
N LYS A 109 -30.89 8.46 -17.16
CA LYS A 109 -30.81 8.91 -18.56
C LYS A 109 -31.47 7.94 -19.53
N THR A 110 -31.34 6.64 -19.32
CA THR A 110 -31.82 5.61 -20.23
C THR A 110 -33.23 5.12 -19.93
N ARG A 111 -33.80 5.51 -18.79
CA ARG A 111 -35.16 5.12 -18.38
C ARG A 111 -36.22 5.43 -19.41
N PRO A 112 -36.30 6.63 -20.04
CA PRO A 112 -37.33 6.93 -21.04
C PRO A 112 -37.26 5.98 -22.24
N VAL A 113 -36.05 5.67 -22.71
CA VAL A 113 -35.83 4.74 -23.84
C VAL A 113 -36.22 3.31 -23.46
N TYR A 114 -35.87 2.88 -22.25
CA TYR A 114 -36.24 1.55 -21.77
C TYR A 114 -37.75 1.41 -21.56
N ASP A 115 -38.43 2.42 -21.06
CA ASP A 115 -39.90 2.44 -20.92
C ASP A 115 -40.60 2.38 -22.29
N ALA A 116 -40.05 3.11 -23.30
CA ALA A 116 -40.52 3.00 -24.67
C ALA A 116 -40.32 1.56 -25.23
N TYR A 117 -39.15 0.97 -25.00
CA TYR A 117 -38.86 -0.44 -25.38
C TYR A 117 -39.89 -1.43 -24.80
N ARG A 118 -40.26 -1.27 -23.54
CA ARG A 118 -41.31 -2.08 -22.90
C ARG A 118 -42.65 -1.89 -23.56
N LYS A 119 -43.03 -0.65 -23.89
CA LYS A 119 -44.30 -0.33 -24.56
C LYS A 119 -44.41 -0.93 -25.97
N THR A 120 -43.28 -1.15 -26.66
CA THR A 120 -43.23 -1.79 -27.99
C THR A 120 -43.27 -3.33 -27.89
N GLY A 121 -43.54 -3.92 -26.71
CA GLY A 121 -43.50 -5.35 -26.50
C GLY A 121 -42.12 -5.98 -26.71
N TYR A 122 -41.04 -5.22 -26.39
CA TYR A 122 -39.66 -5.68 -26.56
C TYR A 122 -39.24 -5.92 -28.01
N SER A 123 -39.70 -5.05 -28.93
CA SER A 123 -39.44 -5.16 -30.37
C SER A 123 -37.94 -5.27 -30.68
N LYS A 124 -37.56 -6.26 -31.52
CA LYS A 124 -36.19 -6.45 -31.98
C LYS A 124 -35.67 -5.23 -32.73
N ARG A 125 -36.49 -4.63 -33.58
CA ARG A 125 -36.14 -3.41 -34.36
C ARG A 125 -35.84 -2.25 -33.43
N PHE A 126 -36.63 -2.03 -32.39
CA PHE A 126 -36.41 -0.99 -31.41
C PHE A 126 -35.09 -1.24 -30.59
N LEU A 127 -34.84 -2.51 -30.21
CA LEU A 127 -33.62 -2.92 -29.55
C LEU A 127 -32.39 -2.64 -30.40
N GLU A 128 -32.41 -2.91 -31.69
CA GLU A 128 -31.29 -2.64 -32.60
C GLU A 128 -30.97 -1.14 -32.69
N THR A 129 -32.02 -0.32 -32.79
CA THR A 129 -31.86 1.14 -32.87
C THR A 129 -31.33 1.76 -31.58
N HIS A 130 -31.69 1.24 -30.42
CA HIS A 130 -31.38 1.78 -29.08
C HIS A 130 -30.55 0.82 -28.23
N ARG A 131 -29.70 0.01 -28.88
CA ARG A 131 -28.94 -1.06 -28.21
C ARG A 131 -28.11 -0.57 -27.05
N THR A 132 -27.42 0.54 -27.23
CA THR A 132 -26.53 1.12 -26.22
C THR A 132 -27.28 1.54 -24.97
N GLU A 133 -28.36 2.31 -25.13
CA GLU A 133 -29.15 2.81 -24.01
C GLU A 133 -29.84 1.67 -23.25
N ILE A 134 -30.38 0.68 -23.97
CA ILE A 134 -31.04 -0.48 -23.37
C ILE A 134 -30.01 -1.34 -22.62
N THR A 135 -28.82 -1.52 -23.18
CA THR A 135 -27.73 -2.27 -22.50
C THR A 135 -27.27 -1.56 -21.23
N LEU A 136 -27.06 -0.24 -21.30
CA LEU A 136 -26.68 0.58 -20.12
C LEU A 136 -27.76 0.53 -19.03
N HIS A 137 -29.04 0.58 -19.41
CA HIS A 137 -30.14 0.48 -18.46
C HIS A 137 -30.16 -0.87 -17.74
N LYS A 138 -30.04 -1.97 -18.50
CA LYS A 138 -29.99 -3.31 -17.94
C LYS A 138 -28.78 -3.53 -17.04
N ALA A 139 -27.60 -3.04 -17.45
CA ALA A 139 -26.39 -3.13 -16.65
C ALA A 139 -26.52 -2.36 -15.32
N ALA A 140 -27.10 -1.16 -15.37
CA ALA A 140 -27.36 -0.39 -14.16
C ALA A 140 -28.33 -1.11 -13.21
N LYS A 141 -29.42 -1.68 -13.74
CA LYS A 141 -30.37 -2.45 -12.95
C LYS A 141 -29.73 -3.69 -12.32
N ALA A 142 -28.94 -4.46 -13.08
CA ALA A 142 -28.23 -5.61 -12.58
C ALA A 142 -27.26 -5.24 -11.43
N ALA A 143 -26.54 -4.13 -11.56
CA ALA A 143 -25.67 -3.63 -10.50
C ALA A 143 -26.45 -3.25 -9.22
N PHE A 144 -27.64 -2.69 -9.33
CA PHE A 144 -28.49 -2.40 -8.17
C PHE A 144 -29.04 -3.68 -7.50
N ASP A 145 -29.41 -4.66 -8.30
CA ASP A 145 -29.88 -5.97 -7.80
C ASP A 145 -28.75 -6.71 -7.09
N GLU A 146 -27.54 -6.72 -7.65
CA GLU A 146 -26.34 -7.30 -7.04
C GLU A 146 -25.96 -6.62 -5.72
N ALA A 147 -26.08 -5.30 -5.67
CA ALA A 147 -25.83 -4.52 -4.46
C ALA A 147 -26.98 -4.57 -3.44
N ASN A 148 -28.06 -5.34 -3.70
CA ASN A 148 -29.26 -5.45 -2.85
C ASN A 148 -29.89 -4.09 -2.49
N LEU A 149 -29.85 -3.12 -3.40
CA LEU A 149 -30.33 -1.76 -3.15
C LEU A 149 -31.88 -1.72 -3.29
N LYS A 150 -32.59 -1.67 -2.18
CA LYS A 150 -34.06 -1.48 -2.18
C LYS A 150 -34.45 -0.07 -2.62
N THR A 151 -33.63 0.92 -2.31
CA THR A 151 -33.80 2.33 -2.69
C THR A 151 -32.47 2.86 -3.20
N LEU A 152 -32.50 3.66 -4.28
CA LEU A 152 -31.32 4.28 -4.82
C LEU A 152 -30.94 5.51 -3.99
N PRO A 153 -29.68 5.62 -3.52
CA PRO A 153 -29.21 6.83 -2.84
C PRO A 153 -29.20 8.02 -3.81
N LYS A 154 -29.35 9.21 -3.28
CA LYS A 154 -29.23 10.42 -4.09
C LYS A 154 -27.78 10.67 -4.50
N VAL A 155 -27.57 11.07 -5.75
CA VAL A 155 -26.22 11.40 -6.26
C VAL A 155 -25.53 12.43 -5.36
N LYS A 156 -26.26 13.42 -4.86
CA LYS A 156 -25.74 14.44 -3.94
C LYS A 156 -25.21 13.86 -2.62
N GLU A 157 -25.86 12.83 -2.09
CA GLU A 157 -25.41 12.15 -0.85
C GLU A 157 -24.13 11.35 -1.12
N LEU A 158 -24.06 10.69 -2.28
CA LEU A 158 -22.84 9.99 -2.72
C LEU A 158 -21.67 10.96 -2.95
N ASP A 159 -21.92 12.13 -3.50
CA ASP A 159 -20.89 13.17 -3.68
C ASP A 159 -20.37 13.70 -2.33
N ALA A 160 -21.26 13.88 -1.36
CA ALA A 160 -20.87 14.29 -0.02
C ALA A 160 -20.03 13.21 0.69
N GLU A 161 -20.46 11.94 0.61
CA GLU A 161 -19.67 10.79 1.14
C GLU A 161 -18.31 10.69 0.47
N TYR A 162 -18.26 10.81 -0.86
CA TYR A 162 -17.02 10.76 -1.64
C TYR A 162 -16.05 11.85 -1.19
N SER A 163 -16.51 13.10 -1.12
CA SER A 163 -15.69 14.25 -0.72
C SER A 163 -15.15 14.10 0.70
N LYS A 164 -15.99 13.66 1.64
CA LYS A 164 -15.59 13.40 3.02
C LYS A 164 -14.49 12.34 3.10
N ARG A 165 -14.70 11.17 2.47
CA ARG A 165 -13.73 10.06 2.47
C ARG A 165 -12.43 10.43 1.78
N LEU A 166 -12.50 11.20 0.70
CA LEU A 166 -11.30 11.68 0.01
C LEU A 166 -10.46 12.60 0.90
N THR A 167 -11.12 13.50 1.65
CA THR A 167 -10.44 14.40 2.60
C THR A 167 -9.81 13.61 3.75
N GLU A 168 -10.54 12.67 4.35
CA GLU A 168 -10.04 11.80 5.42
C GLU A 168 -8.84 10.96 4.95
N LYS A 169 -8.93 10.37 3.75
CA LYS A 169 -7.82 9.64 3.13
C LYS A 169 -6.58 10.52 2.99
N LYS A 170 -6.73 11.73 2.45
CA LYS A 170 -5.63 12.69 2.27
C LYS A 170 -5.00 13.07 3.61
N ALA A 171 -5.80 13.26 4.65
CA ALA A 171 -5.32 13.61 5.99
C ALA A 171 -4.51 12.48 6.64
N ARG A 172 -4.80 11.19 6.32
CA ARG A 172 -4.06 10.03 6.86
C ARG A 172 -2.72 9.76 6.17
N TYR A 173 -2.50 10.28 4.97
CA TYR A 173 -1.28 9.99 4.21
C TYR A 173 0.02 10.45 4.87
N PRO A 174 0.11 11.61 5.53
CA PRO A 174 1.29 12.01 6.30
C PRO A 174 1.63 11.02 7.42
N ASP A 175 0.61 10.59 8.18
CA ASP A 175 0.79 9.63 9.27
C ASP A 175 1.23 8.25 8.76
N TYR A 176 0.65 7.80 7.64
CA TYR A 176 1.07 6.56 6.98
C TYR A 176 2.54 6.61 6.54
N ARG A 177 3.00 7.73 5.96
CA ARG A 177 4.40 7.90 5.57
C ARG A 177 5.32 7.88 6.78
N LYS A 178 4.96 8.61 7.84
CA LYS A 178 5.71 8.64 9.09
C LYS A 178 5.80 7.24 9.74
N ALA A 179 4.68 6.52 9.81
CA ALA A 179 4.66 5.16 10.34
C ALA A 179 5.51 4.19 9.50
N LYS A 180 5.52 4.36 8.16
CA LYS A 180 6.38 3.60 7.27
C LYS A 180 7.86 3.84 7.52
N GLU A 181 8.26 5.09 7.67
CA GLU A 181 9.64 5.51 7.95
C GLU A 181 10.09 4.95 9.30
N GLU A 182 9.29 5.12 10.35
CA GLU A 182 9.56 4.60 11.69
C GLU A 182 9.73 3.08 11.69
N MET A 183 8.80 2.35 11.07
CA MET A 183 8.89 0.89 10.92
C MET A 183 10.18 0.48 10.19
N GLN A 184 10.53 1.15 9.10
CA GLN A 184 11.72 0.84 8.31
C GLN A 184 13.02 1.11 9.09
N GLU A 185 13.08 2.18 9.88
CA GLU A 185 14.25 2.49 10.71
C GLU A 185 14.44 1.47 11.83
N LEU A 186 13.35 1.09 12.50
CA LEU A 186 13.37 0.05 13.54
C LEU A 186 13.79 -1.32 12.98
N LEU A 187 13.21 -1.73 11.83
CA LEU A 187 13.59 -2.98 11.16
C LEU A 187 15.06 -2.98 10.74
N ARG A 188 15.57 -1.86 10.24
CA ARG A 188 16.98 -1.71 9.89
C ARG A 188 17.87 -1.83 11.11
N ALA A 189 17.55 -1.12 12.18
CA ALA A 189 18.31 -1.18 13.43
C ALA A 189 18.33 -2.59 13.99
N LYS A 190 17.18 -3.27 14.06
CA LYS A 190 17.08 -4.66 14.50
C LYS A 190 17.97 -5.57 13.66
N LYS A 191 17.89 -5.47 12.33
CA LYS A 191 18.68 -6.30 11.41
C LYS A 191 20.18 -6.07 11.57
N ASN A 192 20.61 -4.83 11.75
CA ASN A 192 22.03 -4.50 11.99
C ASN A 192 22.53 -5.09 13.31
N VAL A 193 21.72 -5.03 14.37
CA VAL A 193 22.05 -5.64 15.67
C VAL A 193 22.16 -7.17 15.56
N GLU A 194 21.21 -7.81 14.90
CA GLU A 194 21.24 -9.26 14.65
C GLU A 194 22.49 -9.69 13.88
N LEU A 195 22.87 -8.98 12.84
CA LEU A 195 24.06 -9.27 12.03
C LEU A 195 25.34 -9.07 12.84
N PHE A 196 25.42 -8.02 13.67
CA PHE A 196 26.56 -7.77 14.53
C PHE A 196 26.80 -8.92 15.50
N PHE A 197 25.78 -9.39 16.20
CA PHE A 197 25.90 -10.51 17.14
C PHE A 197 26.15 -11.85 16.43
N ALA A 198 25.66 -12.04 15.21
CA ALA A 198 25.96 -13.24 14.41
C ALA A 198 27.44 -13.31 14.02
N GLU A 199 28.04 -12.18 13.62
CA GLU A 199 29.48 -12.09 13.32
C GLU A 199 30.34 -12.33 14.56
N GLU A 200 29.95 -11.80 15.72
CA GLU A 200 30.67 -12.00 16.99
C GLU A 200 30.70 -13.48 17.41
N LYS A 201 29.55 -14.18 17.34
CA LYS A 201 29.45 -15.62 17.61
C LYS A 201 30.35 -16.45 16.69
N SER A 202 30.30 -16.18 15.37
CA SER A 202 31.14 -16.87 14.38
C SER A 202 32.63 -16.62 14.60
N GLY A 203 33.02 -15.41 15.01
CA GLY A 203 34.39 -15.09 15.38
C GLY A 203 34.89 -15.81 16.62
N ALA A 204 34.06 -15.89 17.66
CA ALA A 204 34.38 -16.59 18.91
C ALA A 204 34.52 -18.11 18.72
N GLU A 205 33.69 -18.72 17.88
CA GLU A 205 33.80 -20.18 17.58
C GLU A 205 35.09 -20.49 16.79
N LYS A 206 35.52 -19.66 15.87
CA LYS A 206 36.78 -19.84 15.15
C LYS A 206 38.01 -19.66 16.01
N MET A 207 37.93 -18.88 17.09
CA MET A 207 39.02 -18.76 18.09
C MET A 207 39.11 -19.96 19.04
N LYS A 208 38.00 -20.63 19.36
CA LYS A 208 37.97 -21.82 20.19
C LYS A 208 38.43 -23.10 19.47
N SER A 209 38.40 -23.09 18.12
CA SER A 209 38.81 -24.23 17.29
C SER A 209 40.28 -24.20 16.84
N ARG A 210 41.07 -23.23 17.31
CA ARG A 210 42.52 -23.12 17.12
C ARG A 210 43.25 -23.41 18.43
#